data_9a0b00a01cb36f18242dfa77f85b9fea
#
_entry.id   9a0b00a01cb36f18242dfa77f85b9fea
#
_cell.length_a   1.000
_cell.length_b   1.000
_cell.length_c   1.000
_cell.angle_alpha   90.00
_cell.angle_beta   90.00
_cell.angle_gamma   90.00
#
_symmetry.space_group_name_H-M   'P 1'
#
loop_
_entity.id
_entity.type
_entity.pdbx_description
1 polymer ?
#
loop_
_entity_poly.entity_id
_entity_poly.type
_entity_poly.pdbx_seq_one_letter_code
_entity_poly.pdbx_strand_id
1 'polypeptide(L)'
;MTDADHTPADRAPTVFDHLVELRSRLLRAVAGLLLVFVALLPFANRLYAFLAQPLLDKLPSGGQLIAVEVASPFFAPIKLAFFVAVVVAMPWLLYQLWAFVAPGLYQRERRLAMPLLASALFLFYAGCAFAYFLVLPAVFGFLASVTPAGVAMMTDINAYLDFVLVIFLAFGASFELPVALVILVLLGWVTPKQLREWRGYAIVGIFVVAAVITPPDVISQLLLAIPMVVLYEAGILAASALARRPG
;
A
#
# COMPACT_ATOMS: atom_id res chain seq x y z
N MET A 1 -61.66 4.30 -10.89
CA MET A 1 -60.86 3.70 -9.81
C MET A 1 -59.68 3.01 -10.49
N THR A 2 -58.62 3.75 -10.71
CA THR A 2 -57.39 3.27 -11.33
C THR A 2 -56.34 3.31 -10.25
N ASP A 3 -55.98 2.12 -9.78
CA ASP A 3 -54.84 1.90 -8.88
C ASP A 3 -53.56 2.29 -9.62
N ALA A 4 -52.93 3.33 -9.12
CA ALA A 4 -51.60 3.74 -9.61
C ALA A 4 -50.56 2.74 -9.10
N ASP A 5 -50.03 2.00 -10.05
CA ASP A 5 -48.92 1.10 -9.92
C ASP A 5 -47.67 1.91 -9.44
N HIS A 6 -47.44 1.87 -8.15
CA HIS A 6 -46.21 2.43 -7.57
C HIS A 6 -45.06 1.45 -7.82
N THR A 7 -44.40 1.56 -8.97
CA THR A 7 -43.09 0.95 -9.23
C THR A 7 -42.07 1.35 -8.16
N PRO A 8 -41.39 0.39 -7.51
CA PRO A 8 -40.42 0.67 -6.45
C PRO A 8 -39.03 1.06 -7.00
N ALA A 9 -38.98 1.99 -7.96
CA ALA A 9 -37.78 2.24 -8.76
C ALA A 9 -37.04 3.56 -8.45
N ASP A 10 -37.34 4.30 -7.37
CA ASP A 10 -36.70 5.58 -7.12
C ASP A 10 -36.47 5.88 -5.62
N ARG A 11 -35.98 4.90 -4.85
CA ARG A 11 -35.46 5.20 -3.52
C ARG A 11 -33.98 5.55 -3.66
N ALA A 12 -33.62 6.80 -3.34
CA ALA A 12 -32.22 7.17 -3.13
C ALA A 12 -31.56 6.14 -2.18
N PRO A 13 -30.35 5.64 -2.49
CA PRO A 13 -29.70 4.61 -1.68
C PRO A 13 -29.58 5.10 -0.23
N THR A 14 -30.18 4.35 0.68
CA THR A 14 -30.11 4.66 2.11
C THR A 14 -28.71 4.34 2.64
N VAL A 15 -28.32 4.95 3.78
CA VAL A 15 -27.07 4.64 4.47
C VAL A 15 -26.94 3.12 4.74
N PHE A 16 -28.07 2.45 4.99
CA PHE A 16 -28.12 0.99 5.17
C PHE A 16 -27.74 0.22 3.90
N ASP A 17 -28.21 0.65 2.73
CA ASP A 17 -27.86 -0.01 1.46
C ASP A 17 -26.36 0.09 1.19
N HIS A 18 -25.76 1.22 1.54
CA HIS A 18 -24.31 1.44 1.41
C HIS A 18 -23.50 0.55 2.37
N LEU A 19 -23.97 0.35 3.61
CA LEU A 19 -23.35 -0.57 4.56
C LEU A 19 -23.45 -2.04 4.13
N VAL A 20 -24.59 -2.44 3.55
CA VAL A 20 -24.79 -3.80 3.00
C VAL A 20 -23.85 -4.03 1.80
N GLU A 21 -23.70 -3.03 0.93
CA GLU A 21 -22.75 -3.09 -0.18
C GLU A 21 -21.32 -3.21 0.32
N LEU A 22 -20.90 -2.39 1.29
CA LEU A 22 -19.59 -2.45 1.91
C LEU A 22 -19.27 -3.86 2.44
N ARG A 23 -20.19 -4.45 3.20
CA ARG A 23 -20.07 -5.82 3.71
C ARG A 23 -19.87 -6.83 2.58
N SER A 24 -20.69 -6.77 1.55
CA SER A 24 -20.62 -7.68 0.40
C SER A 24 -19.29 -7.55 -0.34
N ARG A 25 -18.81 -6.32 -0.57
CA ARG A 25 -17.52 -6.04 -1.21
C ARG A 25 -16.34 -6.53 -0.37
N LEU A 26 -16.40 -6.28 0.94
CA LEU A 26 -15.37 -6.73 1.88
C LEU A 26 -15.26 -8.26 1.91
N LEU A 27 -16.40 -8.96 1.99
CA LEU A 27 -16.41 -10.43 1.96
C LEU A 27 -15.82 -10.98 0.67
N ARG A 28 -16.12 -10.39 -0.50
CA ARG A 28 -15.54 -10.79 -1.78
C ARG A 28 -14.03 -10.50 -1.84
N ALA A 29 -13.60 -9.35 -1.30
CA ALA A 29 -12.18 -8.99 -1.22
C ALA A 29 -11.41 -10.02 -0.39
N VAL A 30 -11.90 -10.33 0.81
CA VAL A 30 -11.29 -11.33 1.71
C VAL A 30 -11.31 -12.72 1.09
N ALA A 31 -12.41 -13.15 0.48
CA ALA A 31 -12.50 -14.46 -0.17
C ALA A 31 -11.47 -14.61 -1.31
N GLY A 32 -11.32 -13.58 -2.16
CA GLY A 32 -10.30 -13.57 -3.22
C GLY A 32 -8.88 -13.61 -2.67
N LEU A 33 -8.60 -12.83 -1.60
CA LEU A 33 -7.31 -12.84 -0.92
C LEU A 33 -6.98 -14.22 -0.34
N LEU A 34 -7.93 -14.85 0.37
CA LEU A 34 -7.73 -16.17 0.96
C LEU A 34 -7.49 -17.25 -0.10
N LEU A 35 -8.19 -17.17 -1.23
CA LEU A 35 -7.97 -18.09 -2.35
C LEU A 35 -6.54 -18.01 -2.87
N VAL A 36 -6.04 -16.79 -3.11
CA VAL A 36 -4.65 -16.57 -3.56
C VAL A 36 -3.66 -17.02 -2.49
N PHE A 37 -3.93 -16.74 -1.22
CA PHE A 37 -3.07 -17.15 -0.11
C PHE A 37 -2.92 -18.68 -0.04
N VAL A 38 -4.03 -19.42 -0.08
CA VAL A 38 -4.01 -20.89 -0.06
C VAL A 38 -3.24 -21.45 -1.26
N ALA A 39 -3.40 -20.84 -2.45
CA ALA A 39 -2.66 -21.23 -3.64
C ALA A 39 -1.14 -20.99 -3.54
N LEU A 40 -0.71 -19.99 -2.74
CA LEU A 40 0.70 -19.64 -2.57
C LEU A 40 1.39 -20.43 -1.44
N LEU A 41 0.65 -21.04 -0.50
CA LEU A 41 1.24 -21.79 0.61
C LEU A 41 2.27 -22.84 0.19
N PRO A 42 2.08 -23.66 -0.87
CA PRO A 42 3.08 -24.63 -1.31
C PRO A 42 4.42 -24.02 -1.74
N PHE A 43 4.41 -22.73 -2.09
CA PHE A 43 5.58 -21.98 -2.57
C PHE A 43 6.22 -21.10 -1.48
N ALA A 44 5.72 -21.11 -0.25
CA ALA A 44 6.13 -20.22 0.83
C ALA A 44 7.67 -20.18 1.05
N ASN A 45 8.31 -21.35 1.08
CA ASN A 45 9.78 -21.44 1.27
C ASN A 45 10.57 -20.83 0.09
N ARG A 46 10.07 -20.99 -1.15
CA ARG A 46 10.72 -20.40 -2.33
C ARG A 46 10.59 -18.88 -2.35
N LEU A 47 9.41 -18.37 -1.96
CA LEU A 47 9.15 -16.95 -1.82
C LEU A 47 10.07 -16.33 -0.77
N TYR A 48 10.24 -17.04 0.37
CA TYR A 48 11.12 -16.58 1.42
C TYR A 48 12.59 -16.48 0.94
N ALA A 49 13.09 -17.53 0.28
CA ALA A 49 14.45 -17.52 -0.26
C ALA A 49 14.71 -16.35 -1.22
N PHE A 50 13.74 -16.05 -2.09
CA PHE A 50 13.82 -14.92 -3.02
C PHE A 50 13.86 -13.57 -2.29
N LEU A 51 13.01 -13.38 -1.27
CA LEU A 51 12.95 -12.13 -0.52
C LEU A 51 14.18 -11.92 0.38
N ALA A 52 14.78 -12.98 0.88
CA ALA A 52 15.96 -12.90 1.72
C ALA A 52 17.24 -12.49 0.95
N GLN A 53 17.25 -12.63 -0.37
CA GLN A 53 18.42 -12.37 -1.21
C GLN A 53 19.01 -10.96 -1.05
N PRO A 54 18.24 -9.86 -1.06
CA PRO A 54 18.80 -8.50 -0.91
C PRO A 54 19.57 -8.28 0.39
N LEU A 55 19.17 -8.97 1.47
CA LEU A 55 19.93 -8.94 2.72
C LEU A 55 21.18 -9.81 2.63
N LEU A 56 21.02 -11.06 2.17
CA LEU A 56 22.13 -12.02 2.08
C LEU A 56 23.28 -11.47 1.23
N ASP A 57 22.97 -10.76 0.15
CA ASP A 57 23.97 -10.11 -0.73
C ASP A 57 24.72 -8.95 -0.05
N LYS A 58 24.18 -8.37 1.03
CA LYS A 58 24.80 -7.26 1.77
C LYS A 58 25.44 -7.69 3.09
N LEU A 59 25.23 -8.93 3.53
CA LEU A 59 25.88 -9.43 4.73
C LEU A 59 27.39 -9.59 4.51
N PRO A 60 28.22 -9.22 5.51
CA PRO A 60 29.65 -9.54 5.50
C PRO A 60 29.89 -11.05 5.37
N SER A 61 31.08 -11.44 4.88
CA SER A 61 31.48 -12.85 4.73
C SER A 61 31.24 -13.64 6.02
N GLY A 62 30.29 -14.58 6.01
CA GLY A 62 29.90 -15.38 7.17
C GLY A 62 28.65 -14.91 7.91
N GLY A 63 28.00 -13.83 7.48
CA GLY A 63 26.68 -13.42 8.01
C GLY A 63 25.60 -14.41 7.58
N GLN A 64 24.75 -14.80 8.53
CA GLN A 64 23.64 -15.72 8.31
C GLN A 64 22.37 -15.21 8.97
N LEU A 65 21.21 -15.58 8.41
CA LEU A 65 19.93 -15.44 9.11
C LEU A 65 19.81 -16.54 10.16
N ILE A 66 19.44 -16.17 11.36
CA ILE A 66 19.22 -17.11 12.47
C ILE A 66 17.72 -17.17 12.82
N ALA A 67 17.28 -18.32 13.31
CA ALA A 67 15.98 -18.48 13.89
C ALA A 67 16.14 -18.48 15.42
N VAL A 68 15.73 -17.38 16.07
CA VAL A 68 15.81 -17.26 17.53
C VAL A 68 14.68 -18.04 18.19
N GLU A 69 13.51 -17.99 17.63
CA GLU A 69 12.34 -18.74 18.12
C GLU A 69 12.19 -20.07 17.39
N VAL A 70 11.83 -21.12 18.11
CA VAL A 70 11.68 -22.49 17.58
C VAL A 70 10.65 -22.56 16.42
N ALA A 71 9.59 -21.76 16.50
CA ALA A 71 8.52 -21.74 15.51
C ALA A 71 8.78 -20.82 14.31
N SER A 72 9.79 -19.96 14.37
CA SER A 72 10.11 -18.99 13.32
C SER A 72 10.31 -19.59 11.93
N PRO A 73 11.04 -20.70 11.76
CA PRO A 73 11.24 -21.30 10.43
C PRO A 73 9.95 -21.76 9.77
N PHE A 74 8.92 -22.05 10.57
CA PHE A 74 7.60 -22.44 10.06
C PHE A 74 6.71 -21.23 9.76
N PHE A 75 6.62 -20.27 10.70
CA PHE A 75 5.69 -19.14 10.55
C PHE A 75 6.20 -18.05 9.62
N ALA A 76 7.51 -17.81 9.54
CA ALA A 76 8.06 -16.75 8.69
C ALA A 76 7.73 -16.95 7.19
N PRO A 77 7.91 -18.13 6.58
CA PRO A 77 7.48 -18.35 5.20
C PRO A 77 5.98 -18.22 4.98
N ILE A 78 5.14 -18.61 5.95
CA ILE A 78 3.68 -18.48 5.88
C ILE A 78 3.26 -17.01 5.94
N LYS A 79 3.85 -16.22 6.85
CA LYS A 79 3.63 -14.77 6.95
C LYS A 79 3.99 -14.08 5.63
N LEU A 80 5.12 -14.45 5.04
CA LEU A 80 5.51 -13.93 3.72
C LEU A 80 4.53 -14.35 2.63
N ALA A 81 4.11 -15.63 2.60
CA ALA A 81 3.13 -16.09 1.61
C ALA A 81 1.81 -15.32 1.71
N PHE A 82 1.36 -14.98 2.93
CA PHE A 82 0.19 -14.12 3.12
C PHE A 82 0.41 -12.72 2.55
N PHE A 83 1.57 -12.12 2.81
CA PHE A 83 1.89 -10.80 2.27
C PHE A 83 1.95 -10.81 0.74
N VAL A 84 2.62 -11.80 0.15
CA VAL A 84 2.67 -11.96 -1.32
C VAL A 84 1.27 -12.19 -1.87
N ALA A 85 0.39 -12.90 -1.14
CA ALA A 85 -1.01 -13.05 -1.52
C ALA A 85 -1.73 -11.69 -1.57
N VAL A 86 -1.48 -10.78 -0.63
CA VAL A 86 -2.01 -9.40 -0.67
C VAL A 86 -1.53 -8.68 -1.93
N VAL A 87 -0.22 -8.74 -2.23
CA VAL A 87 0.38 -8.09 -3.41
C VAL A 87 -0.22 -8.66 -4.71
N VAL A 88 -0.33 -9.98 -4.82
CA VAL A 88 -0.91 -10.66 -6.01
C VAL A 88 -2.41 -10.40 -6.13
N ALA A 89 -3.14 -10.35 -5.01
CA ALA A 89 -4.57 -10.06 -4.99
C ALA A 89 -4.89 -8.56 -5.13
N MET A 90 -3.89 -7.67 -5.14
CA MET A 90 -4.09 -6.21 -5.17
C MET A 90 -5.01 -5.74 -6.30
N PRO A 91 -4.94 -6.25 -7.56
CA PRO A 91 -5.89 -5.88 -8.61
C PRO A 91 -7.34 -6.16 -8.21
N TRP A 92 -7.59 -7.29 -7.56
CA TRP A 92 -8.91 -7.66 -7.06
C TRP A 92 -9.35 -6.79 -5.88
N LEU A 93 -8.45 -6.53 -4.93
CA LEU A 93 -8.71 -5.69 -3.76
C LEU A 93 -9.03 -4.25 -4.18
N LEU A 94 -8.20 -3.66 -5.04
CA LEU A 94 -8.44 -2.33 -5.59
C LEU A 94 -9.73 -2.27 -6.41
N TYR A 95 -10.03 -3.29 -7.21
CA TYR A 95 -11.29 -3.36 -7.93
C TYR A 95 -12.51 -3.36 -6.99
N GLN A 96 -12.48 -4.14 -5.89
CA GLN A 96 -13.57 -4.15 -4.91
C GLN A 96 -13.71 -2.78 -4.22
N LEU A 97 -12.59 -2.16 -3.85
CA LEU A 97 -12.57 -0.81 -3.27
C LEU A 97 -13.16 0.22 -4.25
N TRP A 98 -12.69 0.21 -5.51
CA TRP A 98 -13.18 1.11 -6.54
C TRP A 98 -14.65 0.91 -6.86
N ALA A 99 -15.12 -0.32 -6.93
CA ALA A 99 -16.52 -0.62 -7.16
C ALA A 99 -17.42 -0.13 -6.02
N PHE A 100 -16.89 0.03 -4.80
CA PHE A 100 -17.56 0.66 -3.67
C PHE A 100 -17.56 2.20 -3.77
N VAL A 101 -16.45 2.80 -4.22
CA VAL A 101 -16.29 4.26 -4.32
C VAL A 101 -16.98 4.84 -5.57
N ALA A 102 -17.00 4.09 -6.67
CA ALA A 102 -17.50 4.56 -7.97
C ALA A 102 -18.94 5.10 -7.97
N PRO A 103 -19.92 4.57 -7.21
CA PRO A 103 -21.26 5.14 -7.11
C PRO A 103 -21.28 6.56 -6.53
N GLY A 104 -20.29 6.92 -5.70
CA GLY A 104 -20.17 8.26 -5.10
C GLY A 104 -19.61 9.32 -6.06
N LEU A 105 -19.09 8.95 -7.24
CA LEU A 105 -18.60 9.88 -8.23
C LEU A 105 -19.76 10.41 -9.10
N TYR A 106 -19.67 11.70 -9.48
CA TYR A 106 -20.61 12.28 -10.45
C TYR A 106 -20.57 11.51 -11.78
N GLN A 107 -21.69 11.47 -12.51
CA GLN A 107 -21.82 10.67 -13.75
C GLN A 107 -20.73 11.00 -14.80
N ARG A 108 -20.26 12.25 -14.87
CA ARG A 108 -19.18 12.68 -15.77
C ARG A 108 -17.81 12.13 -15.36
N GLU A 109 -17.57 11.94 -14.07
CA GLU A 109 -16.29 11.50 -13.50
C GLU A 109 -16.17 9.98 -13.47
N ARG A 110 -17.29 9.26 -13.62
CA ARG A 110 -17.32 7.79 -13.68
C ARG A 110 -16.45 7.23 -14.82
N ARG A 111 -16.23 8.01 -15.88
CA ARG A 111 -15.32 7.65 -16.98
C ARG A 111 -13.85 7.63 -16.54
N LEU A 112 -13.50 8.33 -15.46
CA LEU A 112 -12.16 8.34 -14.89
C LEU A 112 -11.89 7.15 -13.96
N ALA A 113 -12.91 6.37 -13.58
CA ALA A 113 -12.76 5.26 -12.66
C ALA A 113 -11.75 4.21 -13.15
N MET A 114 -11.83 3.79 -14.43
CA MET A 114 -10.91 2.81 -15.00
C MET A 114 -9.47 3.33 -15.14
N PRO A 115 -9.22 4.53 -15.69
CA PRO A 115 -7.87 5.11 -15.69
C PRO A 115 -7.27 5.27 -14.29
N LEU A 116 -8.08 5.69 -13.31
CA LEU A 116 -7.62 5.85 -11.93
C LEU A 116 -7.32 4.49 -11.27
N LEU A 117 -8.15 3.48 -11.49
CA LEU A 117 -7.88 2.10 -11.05
C LEU A 117 -6.57 1.57 -11.66
N ALA A 118 -6.37 1.78 -12.96
CA ALA A 118 -5.14 1.36 -13.64
C ALA A 118 -3.91 2.11 -13.09
N SER A 119 -4.04 3.42 -12.81
CA SER A 119 -2.95 4.20 -12.21
C SER A 119 -2.66 3.79 -10.77
N ALA A 120 -3.68 3.48 -9.97
CA ALA A 120 -3.53 2.94 -8.63
C ALA A 120 -2.74 1.62 -8.68
N LEU A 121 -3.18 0.68 -9.49
CA LEU A 121 -2.50 -0.60 -9.63
C LEU A 121 -1.03 -0.45 -10.07
N PHE A 122 -0.77 0.42 -11.04
CA PHE A 122 0.58 0.72 -11.50
C PHE A 122 1.43 1.33 -10.37
N LEU A 123 0.90 2.32 -9.66
CA LEU A 123 1.59 3.00 -8.56
C LEU A 123 1.86 2.05 -7.39
N PHE A 124 0.92 1.20 -7.01
CA PHE A 124 1.14 0.20 -5.97
C PHE A 124 2.33 -0.70 -6.29
N TYR A 125 2.37 -1.28 -7.50
CA TYR A 125 3.49 -2.13 -7.90
C TYR A 125 4.79 -1.34 -8.06
N ALA A 126 4.73 -0.09 -8.52
CA ALA A 126 5.89 0.80 -8.55
C ALA A 126 6.41 1.07 -7.13
N GLY A 127 5.53 1.26 -6.14
CA GLY A 127 5.89 1.39 -4.73
C GLY A 127 6.57 0.15 -4.17
N CYS A 128 6.04 -1.04 -4.46
CA CYS A 128 6.67 -2.29 -4.07
C CYS A 128 8.05 -2.49 -4.74
N ALA A 129 8.15 -2.18 -6.03
CA ALA A 129 9.42 -2.25 -6.76
C ALA A 129 10.44 -1.24 -6.21
N PHE A 130 10.02 0.00 -5.92
CA PHE A 130 10.84 1.01 -5.29
C PHE A 130 11.37 0.55 -3.92
N ALA A 131 10.51 -0.05 -3.10
CA ALA A 131 10.89 -0.63 -1.82
C ALA A 131 11.98 -1.70 -1.99
N TYR A 132 11.77 -2.65 -2.91
CA TYR A 132 12.67 -3.78 -3.12
C TYR A 132 14.03 -3.36 -3.71
N PHE A 133 14.03 -2.56 -4.78
CA PHE A 133 15.25 -2.28 -5.54
C PHE A 133 16.04 -1.09 -4.99
N LEU A 134 15.40 -0.16 -4.31
CA LEU A 134 16.05 1.06 -3.82
C LEU A 134 16.14 1.11 -2.30
N VAL A 135 15.01 0.99 -1.61
CA VAL A 135 14.95 1.25 -0.16
C VAL A 135 15.63 0.15 0.63
N LEU A 136 15.29 -1.11 0.41
CA LEU A 136 15.89 -2.22 1.17
C LEU A 136 17.41 -2.30 1.00
N PRO A 137 17.98 -2.23 -0.22
CA PRO A 137 19.44 -2.21 -0.37
C PRO A 137 20.10 -0.99 0.29
N ALA A 138 19.47 0.19 0.24
CA ALA A 138 20.00 1.39 0.87
C ALA A 138 20.00 1.30 2.40
N VAL A 139 18.89 0.84 2.99
CA VAL A 139 18.77 0.67 4.46
C VAL A 139 19.74 -0.40 4.95
N PHE A 140 19.79 -1.57 4.31
CA PHE A 140 20.71 -2.64 4.73
C PHE A 140 22.18 -2.27 4.49
N GLY A 141 22.49 -1.56 3.41
CA GLY A 141 23.83 -1.01 3.16
C GLY A 141 24.25 -0.03 4.24
N PHE A 142 23.33 0.86 4.67
CA PHE A 142 23.57 1.77 5.78
C PHE A 142 23.81 1.02 7.10
N LEU A 143 22.89 0.12 7.48
CA LEU A 143 23.01 -0.67 8.71
C LEU A 143 24.33 -1.47 8.77
N ALA A 144 24.71 -2.07 7.64
CA ALA A 144 26.00 -2.77 7.54
C ALA A 144 27.20 -1.83 7.71
N SER A 145 27.12 -0.60 7.20
CA SER A 145 28.19 0.40 7.28
C SER A 145 28.42 0.96 8.69
N VAL A 146 27.36 1.03 9.51
CA VAL A 146 27.44 1.53 10.89
C VAL A 146 27.71 0.43 11.91
N THR A 147 27.76 -0.84 11.48
CA THR A 147 28.07 -1.97 12.36
C THR A 147 29.52 -1.87 12.85
N PRO A 148 29.77 -1.84 14.19
CA PRO A 148 31.11 -1.71 14.72
C PRO A 148 32.01 -2.88 14.33
N ALA A 149 33.31 -2.62 14.21
CA ALA A 149 34.32 -3.66 13.93
C ALA A 149 34.29 -4.76 15.02
N GLY A 150 34.24 -6.00 14.60
CA GLY A 150 34.19 -7.17 15.51
C GLY A 150 32.78 -7.58 15.93
N VAL A 151 31.75 -6.89 15.49
CA VAL A 151 30.34 -7.30 15.70
C VAL A 151 29.87 -8.11 14.50
N ALA A 152 29.45 -9.36 14.73
CA ALA A 152 28.83 -10.19 13.69
C ALA A 152 27.33 -9.83 13.55
N MET A 153 26.91 -9.50 12.35
CA MET A 153 25.48 -9.31 12.04
C MET A 153 24.79 -10.68 11.92
N MET A 154 24.06 -11.07 12.96
CA MET A 154 23.20 -12.25 12.98
C MET A 154 21.76 -11.80 13.08
N THR A 155 21.07 -11.64 11.94
CA THR A 155 19.72 -11.11 11.89
C THR A 155 18.70 -12.24 12.09
N ASP A 156 17.76 -12.05 13.01
CA ASP A 156 16.64 -12.98 13.21
C ASP A 156 15.69 -12.98 12.00
N ILE A 157 15.27 -14.17 11.59
CA ILE A 157 14.42 -14.39 10.41
C ILE A 157 13.06 -13.66 10.51
N ASN A 158 12.45 -13.61 11.71
CA ASN A 158 11.18 -12.91 11.91
C ASN A 158 11.39 -11.39 11.93
N ALA A 159 12.40 -10.89 12.64
CA ALA A 159 12.69 -9.47 12.73
C ALA A 159 13.01 -8.89 11.34
N TYR A 160 13.80 -9.63 10.55
CA TYR A 160 14.04 -9.28 9.14
C TYR A 160 12.76 -9.18 8.34
N LEU A 161 11.95 -10.25 8.39
CA LEU A 161 10.70 -10.32 7.63
C LEU A 161 9.74 -9.21 8.03
N ASP A 162 9.53 -8.99 9.32
CA ASP A 162 8.62 -7.95 9.82
C ASP A 162 9.05 -6.57 9.33
N PHE A 163 10.33 -6.25 9.41
CA PHE A 163 10.87 -5.01 8.89
C PHE A 163 10.61 -4.85 7.38
N VAL A 164 10.92 -5.88 6.59
CA VAL A 164 10.74 -5.87 5.14
C VAL A 164 9.26 -5.71 4.77
N LEU A 165 8.36 -6.46 5.41
CA LEU A 165 6.92 -6.38 5.14
C LEU A 165 6.35 -5.01 5.47
N VAL A 166 6.78 -4.39 6.57
CA VAL A 166 6.38 -3.02 6.94
C VAL A 166 6.84 -2.01 5.89
N ILE A 167 8.09 -2.12 5.40
CA ILE A 167 8.60 -1.25 4.34
C ILE A 167 7.79 -1.42 3.04
N PHE A 168 7.52 -2.65 2.61
CA PHE A 168 6.70 -2.89 1.42
C PHE A 168 5.28 -2.29 1.56
N LEU A 169 4.64 -2.51 2.72
CA LEU A 169 3.31 -1.99 2.98
C LEU A 169 3.32 -0.45 2.99
N ALA A 170 4.31 0.14 3.64
CA ALA A 170 4.46 1.59 3.71
C ALA A 170 4.63 2.22 2.33
N PHE A 171 5.53 1.68 1.50
CA PHE A 171 5.75 2.22 0.15
C PHE A 171 4.60 1.89 -0.79
N GLY A 172 4.05 0.66 -0.75
CA GLY A 172 2.87 0.30 -1.53
C GLY A 172 1.70 1.24 -1.24
N ALA A 173 1.38 1.49 0.03
CA ALA A 173 0.32 2.41 0.43
C ALA A 173 0.65 3.88 0.14
N SER A 174 1.91 4.30 0.31
CA SER A 174 2.33 5.70 0.05
C SER A 174 2.23 6.06 -1.43
N PHE A 175 2.50 5.12 -2.32
CA PHE A 175 2.36 5.33 -3.75
C PHE A 175 0.89 5.44 -4.20
N GLU A 176 -0.08 5.01 -3.39
CA GLU A 176 -1.50 5.28 -3.61
C GLU A 176 -1.91 6.73 -3.27
N LEU A 177 -1.07 7.47 -2.53
CA LEU A 177 -1.37 8.83 -2.09
C LEU A 177 -1.82 9.77 -3.22
N PRO A 178 -1.16 9.83 -4.40
CA PRO A 178 -1.61 10.68 -5.50
C PRO A 178 -3.03 10.35 -5.98
N VAL A 179 -3.36 9.06 -6.08
CA VAL A 179 -4.68 8.61 -6.52
C VAL A 179 -5.73 8.93 -5.45
N ALA A 180 -5.41 8.70 -4.18
CA ALA A 180 -6.29 9.05 -3.06
C ALA A 180 -6.63 10.54 -3.04
N LEU A 181 -5.65 11.42 -3.25
CA LEU A 181 -5.86 12.87 -3.31
C LEU A 181 -6.75 13.26 -4.50
N VAL A 182 -6.54 12.66 -5.66
CA VAL A 182 -7.41 12.87 -6.83
C VAL A 182 -8.85 12.46 -6.53
N ILE A 183 -9.06 11.29 -5.93
CA ILE A 183 -10.40 10.81 -5.56
C ILE A 183 -11.08 11.76 -4.59
N LEU A 184 -10.37 12.22 -3.55
CA LEU A 184 -10.93 13.15 -2.56
C LEU A 184 -11.37 14.47 -3.20
N VAL A 185 -10.63 14.96 -4.19
CA VAL A 185 -11.00 16.17 -4.96
C VAL A 185 -12.19 15.89 -5.87
N LEU A 186 -12.24 14.76 -6.56
CA LEU A 186 -13.37 14.39 -7.42
C LEU A 186 -14.67 14.17 -6.64
N LEU A 187 -14.57 13.63 -5.41
CA LEU A 187 -15.73 13.51 -4.49
C LEU A 187 -16.15 14.86 -3.89
N GLY A 188 -15.41 15.94 -4.14
CA GLY A 188 -15.71 17.27 -3.61
C GLY A 188 -15.43 17.42 -2.10
N TRP A 189 -14.76 16.47 -1.46
CA TRP A 189 -14.45 16.52 -0.03
C TRP A 189 -13.36 17.52 0.30
N VAL A 190 -12.40 17.71 -0.61
CA VAL A 190 -11.33 18.69 -0.51
C VAL A 190 -11.10 19.38 -1.84
N THR A 191 -10.56 20.59 -1.79
CA THR A 191 -10.16 21.34 -2.99
C THR A 191 -8.65 21.31 -3.19
N PRO A 192 -8.15 21.43 -4.42
CA PRO A 192 -6.70 21.54 -4.66
C PRO A 192 -6.04 22.71 -3.91
N LYS A 193 -6.80 23.78 -3.61
CA LYS A 193 -6.33 24.91 -2.81
C LYS A 193 -6.08 24.48 -1.36
N GLN A 194 -7.04 23.80 -0.73
CA GLN A 194 -6.90 23.29 0.63
C GLN A 194 -5.72 22.32 0.75
N LEU A 195 -5.53 21.41 -0.22
CA LEU A 195 -4.38 20.50 -0.21
C LEU A 195 -3.04 21.25 -0.22
N ARG A 196 -2.95 22.39 -0.95
CA ARG A 196 -1.77 23.24 -0.95
C ARG A 196 -1.56 23.96 0.38
N GLU A 197 -2.63 24.42 1.01
CA GLU A 197 -2.58 25.06 2.33
C GLU A 197 -2.15 24.08 3.41
N TRP A 198 -2.52 22.80 3.28
CA TRP A 198 -2.20 21.74 4.23
C TRP A 198 -0.82 21.10 4.04
N ARG A 199 -0.01 21.57 3.09
CA ARG A 199 1.34 21.04 2.84
C ARG A 199 2.19 20.88 4.09
N GLY A 200 2.23 21.89 4.94
CA GLY A 200 3.01 21.85 6.19
C GLY A 200 2.58 20.72 7.10
N TYR A 201 1.26 20.54 7.29
CA TYR A 201 0.72 19.45 8.10
C TYR A 201 0.96 18.09 7.47
N ALA A 202 0.83 17.98 6.13
CA ALA A 202 1.12 16.74 5.41
C ALA A 202 2.59 16.33 5.55
N ILE A 203 3.53 17.27 5.41
CA ILE A 203 4.96 17.01 5.60
C ILE A 203 5.23 16.52 7.03
N VAL A 204 4.71 17.21 8.04
CA VAL A 204 4.86 16.76 9.44
C VAL A 204 4.27 15.36 9.63
N GLY A 205 3.07 15.10 9.12
CA GLY A 205 2.45 13.77 9.18
C GLY A 205 3.29 12.69 8.50
N ILE A 206 3.86 12.99 7.33
CA ILE A 206 4.76 12.08 6.60
C ILE A 206 6.00 11.75 7.45
N PHE A 207 6.63 12.75 8.08
CA PHE A 207 7.79 12.52 8.93
C PHE A 207 7.45 11.72 10.20
N VAL A 208 6.27 11.94 10.78
CA VAL A 208 5.78 11.13 11.91
C VAL A 208 5.57 9.68 11.48
N VAL A 209 4.92 9.43 10.35
CA VAL A 209 4.74 8.08 9.80
C VAL A 209 6.10 7.42 9.51
N ALA A 210 7.01 8.16 8.88
CA ALA A 210 8.35 7.66 8.59
C ALA A 210 9.10 7.27 9.89
N ALA A 211 9.03 8.10 10.92
CA ALA A 211 9.69 7.83 12.21
C ALA A 211 9.13 6.60 12.95
N VAL A 212 7.85 6.28 12.75
CA VAL A 212 7.22 5.09 13.35
C VAL A 212 7.61 3.81 12.60
N ILE A 213 7.77 3.91 11.27
CA ILE A 213 8.02 2.76 10.38
C ILE A 213 9.50 2.40 10.32
N THR A 214 10.39 3.39 10.29
CA THR A 214 11.83 3.17 10.13
C THR A 214 12.53 3.08 11.50
N PRO A 215 13.70 2.40 11.57
CA PRO A 215 14.57 2.52 12.73
C PRO A 215 14.84 4.00 13.07
N PRO A 216 15.16 4.34 14.32
CA PRO A 216 15.39 5.72 14.72
C PRO A 216 16.70 6.29 14.17
N ASP A 217 16.83 6.34 12.84
CA ASP A 217 17.95 6.93 12.12
C ASP A 217 17.45 7.91 11.04
N VAL A 218 18.20 8.99 10.85
CA VAL A 218 17.85 10.10 9.96
C VAL A 218 17.86 9.65 8.48
N ILE A 219 18.72 8.72 8.10
CA ILE A 219 18.89 8.31 6.70
C ILE A 219 17.70 7.50 6.26
N SER A 220 17.31 6.45 7.01
CA SER A 220 16.14 5.63 6.70
C SER A 220 14.85 6.46 6.72
N GLN A 221 14.73 7.38 7.69
CA GLN A 221 13.58 8.28 7.78
C GLN A 221 13.48 9.19 6.54
N LEU A 222 14.59 9.78 6.08
CA LEU A 222 14.59 10.62 4.87
C LEU A 222 14.32 9.82 3.61
N LEU A 223 14.87 8.59 3.51
CA LEU A 223 14.61 7.68 2.38
C LEU A 223 13.12 7.35 2.21
N LEU A 224 12.36 7.31 3.31
CA LEU A 224 10.91 7.12 3.27
C LEU A 224 10.18 8.46 3.06
N ALA A 225 10.54 9.50 3.80
CA ALA A 225 9.80 10.77 3.81
C ALA A 225 9.89 11.53 2.48
N ILE A 226 11.07 11.59 1.85
CA ILE A 226 11.26 12.37 0.61
C ILE A 226 10.37 11.87 -0.53
N PRO A 227 10.35 10.55 -0.87
CA PRO A 227 9.41 10.03 -1.87
C PRO A 227 7.94 10.32 -1.54
N MET A 228 7.53 10.20 -0.27
CA MET A 228 6.16 10.49 0.14
C MET A 228 5.78 11.95 -0.07
N VAL A 229 6.68 12.90 0.21
CA VAL A 229 6.47 14.34 -0.06
C VAL A 229 6.33 14.59 -1.57
N VAL A 230 7.20 13.96 -2.38
CA VAL A 230 7.12 14.07 -3.85
C VAL A 230 5.79 13.51 -4.37
N LEU A 231 5.34 12.37 -3.86
CA LEU A 231 4.06 11.77 -4.22
C LEU A 231 2.87 12.65 -3.80
N TYR A 232 2.93 13.29 -2.64
CA TYR A 232 1.92 14.24 -2.20
C TYR A 232 1.81 15.43 -3.19
N GLU A 233 2.93 16.03 -3.57
CA GLU A 233 2.95 17.11 -4.56
C GLU A 233 2.45 16.65 -5.94
N ALA A 234 2.88 15.47 -6.39
CA ALA A 234 2.36 14.87 -7.63
C ALA A 234 0.84 14.68 -7.58
N GLY A 235 0.30 14.26 -6.43
CA GLY A 235 -1.14 14.15 -6.21
C GLY A 235 -1.88 15.49 -6.30
N ILE A 236 -1.33 16.56 -5.70
CA ILE A 236 -1.90 17.91 -5.82
C ILE A 236 -1.89 18.39 -7.29
N LEU A 237 -0.81 18.14 -8.02
CA LEU A 237 -0.70 18.50 -9.43
C LEU A 237 -1.72 17.77 -10.29
N ALA A 238 -1.83 16.44 -10.11
CA ALA A 238 -2.80 15.60 -10.81
C ALA A 238 -4.24 16.03 -10.53
N ALA A 239 -4.59 16.23 -9.25
CA ALA A 239 -5.91 16.71 -8.83
C ALA A 239 -6.24 18.08 -9.40
N SER A 240 -5.24 19.01 -9.42
CA SER A 240 -5.42 20.34 -9.98
C SER A 240 -5.62 20.32 -11.50
N ALA A 241 -4.95 19.42 -12.21
CA ALA A 241 -5.08 19.26 -13.66
C ALA A 241 -6.47 18.72 -14.05
N LEU A 242 -6.99 17.77 -13.27
CA LEU A 242 -8.32 17.18 -13.49
C LEU A 242 -9.44 18.15 -13.13
N ALA A 243 -9.29 18.91 -12.04
CA ALA A 243 -10.29 19.91 -11.60
C ALA A 243 -10.39 21.11 -12.57
N ARG A 244 -9.38 21.36 -13.43
CA ARG A 244 -9.38 22.45 -14.42
C ARG A 244 -9.97 22.07 -15.77
N ARG A 245 -10.29 20.80 -16.02
CA ARG A 245 -10.94 20.39 -17.27
C ARG A 245 -12.43 20.74 -17.19
N PRO A 246 -12.88 21.87 -17.81
CA PRO A 246 -14.30 22.13 -17.99
C PRO A 246 -14.83 21.02 -18.90
N GLY A 247 -15.85 20.31 -18.44
CA GLY A 247 -16.57 19.31 -19.23
C GLY A 247 -17.43 19.95 -20.32
#